data_298ca15e3ebc70da5afb2aaa96959048
#
_entry.id   298ca15e3ebc70da5afb2aaa96959048
#
_cell.length_a   1.000
_cell.length_b   1.000
_cell.length_c   1.000
_cell.angle_alpha   90.00
_cell.angle_beta   90.00
_cell.angle_gamma   90.00
#
_symmetry.space_group_name_H-M   'P 1'
#
loop_
_entity.id
_entity.type
_entity.pdbx_description
1 polymer ?
#
loop_
_entity_poly.entity_id
_entity_poly.type
_entity_poly.pdbx_seq_one_letter_code
_entity_poly.pdbx_strand_id
1 'polypeptide(L)'
;RDEYPEIRIFINREIKKVKLFLKLDINIHVRRGAGAYICGEESAMIESIEGKRGLPRHRPPYVAQKGIFNKPTLVNNIETLYWIREIIEKGGKKFSSKGTKNHPGARSYSVSGRVKNPGVVFAPAGSTVNELILKCGGMLDGHKFKAYLPGGASGGILPSTKGDIPLDFGGELAKYGCFVGSHAIVILSDKDSLADVALNLMAFFKHESCGQCTPCRNGTEKIINIIKNKSKWDKELLCDISEVMANASICG
;
A
#
# COMPACT_ATOMS: atom_id res chain seq x y z
N ARG A 1 -5.06 -12.84 -1.66
CA ARG A 1 -6.28 -12.59 -2.44
C ARG A 1 -6.27 -13.48 -3.68
N ASP A 2 -7.42 -13.58 -4.37
CA ASP A 2 -7.58 -14.49 -5.51
C ASP A 2 -7.59 -13.75 -6.87
N GLU A 3 -6.89 -12.65 -6.95
CA GLU A 3 -6.76 -11.83 -8.17
C GLU A 3 -5.80 -12.47 -9.20
N TYR A 4 -4.94 -13.40 -8.74
CA TYR A 4 -3.91 -14.05 -9.56
C TYR A 4 -3.98 -15.57 -9.41
N PRO A 5 -4.94 -16.25 -10.02
CA PRO A 5 -5.13 -17.70 -9.88
C PRO A 5 -3.92 -18.53 -10.37
N GLU A 6 -3.23 -18.07 -11.41
CA GLU A 6 -2.03 -18.74 -11.95
C GLU A 6 -0.88 -18.74 -10.92
N ILE A 7 -0.70 -17.64 -10.18
CA ILE A 7 0.32 -17.54 -9.13
C ILE A 7 0.00 -18.52 -8.00
N ARG A 8 -1.28 -18.68 -7.63
CA ARG A 8 -1.69 -19.66 -6.64
C ARG A 8 -1.37 -21.09 -7.05
N ILE A 9 -1.65 -21.44 -8.31
CA ILE A 9 -1.33 -22.76 -8.88
C ILE A 9 0.18 -22.98 -8.86
N PHE A 10 0.95 -21.98 -9.31
CA PHE A 10 2.40 -22.00 -9.30
C PHE A 10 2.96 -22.20 -7.88
N ILE A 11 2.53 -21.40 -6.90
CA ILE A 11 2.99 -21.52 -5.50
C ILE A 11 2.69 -22.89 -4.93
N ASN A 12 1.50 -23.46 -5.13
CA ASN A 12 1.16 -24.78 -4.64
C ASN A 12 2.06 -25.88 -5.23
N ARG A 13 2.42 -25.74 -6.50
CA ARG A 13 3.36 -26.65 -7.16
C ARG A 13 4.77 -26.54 -6.57
N GLU A 14 5.26 -25.31 -6.38
CA GLU A 14 6.62 -25.09 -5.85
C GLU A 14 6.73 -25.49 -4.38
N ILE A 15 5.70 -25.26 -3.56
CA ILE A 15 5.67 -25.75 -2.16
C ILE A 15 5.88 -27.27 -2.11
N LYS A 16 5.18 -28.02 -2.97
CA LYS A 16 5.36 -29.49 -3.01
C LYS A 16 6.78 -29.90 -3.35
N LYS A 17 7.39 -29.23 -4.34
CA LYS A 17 8.79 -29.51 -4.74
C LYS A 17 9.77 -29.18 -3.61
N VAL A 18 9.64 -28.00 -2.99
CA VAL A 18 10.54 -27.56 -1.92
C VAL A 18 10.44 -28.46 -0.69
N LYS A 19 9.22 -28.84 -0.28
CA LYS A 19 9.02 -29.77 0.84
C LYS A 19 9.69 -31.13 0.58
N LEU A 20 9.53 -31.65 -0.62
CA LEU A 20 10.14 -32.94 -1.02
C LEU A 20 11.66 -32.84 -1.06
N PHE A 21 12.20 -31.79 -1.68
CA PHE A 21 13.64 -31.60 -1.85
C PHE A 21 14.37 -31.37 -0.52
N LEU A 22 13.82 -30.51 0.36
CA LEU A 22 14.45 -30.14 1.62
C LEU A 22 14.03 -31.06 2.78
N LYS A 23 13.15 -32.03 2.57
CA LYS A 23 12.59 -32.91 3.62
C LYS A 23 12.08 -32.13 4.84
N LEU A 24 11.39 -31.00 4.58
CA LEU A 24 10.92 -30.10 5.63
C LEU A 24 9.71 -30.69 6.37
N ASP A 25 9.84 -30.78 7.70
CA ASP A 25 8.72 -31.10 8.60
C ASP A 25 8.01 -29.82 9.06
N ILE A 26 7.52 -29.06 8.09
CA ILE A 26 6.70 -27.86 8.31
C ILE A 26 5.41 -27.92 7.50
N ASN A 27 4.35 -27.38 8.05
CA ASN A 27 3.08 -27.24 7.35
C ASN A 27 3.02 -25.87 6.66
N ILE A 28 2.88 -25.90 5.34
CA ILE A 28 2.72 -24.71 4.50
C ILE A 28 1.32 -24.77 3.88
N HIS A 29 0.49 -23.79 4.21
CA HIS A 29 -0.88 -23.70 3.74
C HIS A 29 -1.06 -22.49 2.84
N VAL A 30 -1.65 -22.67 1.65
CA VAL A 30 -2.09 -21.60 0.79
C VAL A 30 -3.59 -21.40 1.01
N ARG A 31 -3.98 -20.23 1.47
CA ARG A 31 -5.39 -19.87 1.66
C ARG A 31 -5.82 -18.85 0.62
N ARG A 32 -6.98 -19.08 0.03
CA ARG A 32 -7.63 -18.11 -0.83
C ARG A 32 -8.25 -17.02 0.04
N GLY A 33 -7.78 -15.79 -0.10
CA GLY A 33 -8.32 -14.64 0.64
C GLY A 33 -9.51 -14.00 -0.08
N ALA A 34 -10.35 -13.28 0.66
CA ALA A 34 -11.39 -12.45 0.08
C ALA A 34 -10.78 -11.31 -0.76
N GLY A 35 -11.43 -10.93 -1.87
CA GLY A 35 -10.98 -9.86 -2.78
C GLY A 35 -11.20 -8.43 -2.24
N ALA A 36 -11.70 -8.27 -1.01
CA ALA A 36 -11.93 -6.97 -0.39
C ALA A 36 -10.62 -6.31 0.05
N TYR A 37 -10.48 -5.01 -0.23
CA TYR A 37 -9.29 -4.21 0.15
C TYR A 37 -9.00 -4.28 1.65
N ILE A 38 -10.05 -4.19 2.49
CA ILE A 38 -9.91 -4.24 3.95
C ILE A 38 -9.27 -5.55 4.45
N CYS A 39 -9.42 -6.65 3.74
CA CYS A 39 -8.75 -7.91 4.09
C CYS A 39 -7.23 -7.89 3.85
N GLY A 40 -6.67 -6.77 3.37
CA GLY A 40 -5.25 -6.48 3.39
C GLY A 40 -4.73 -5.97 4.74
N GLU A 41 -5.60 -5.46 5.60
CA GLU A 41 -5.25 -5.14 6.98
C GLU A 41 -5.00 -6.43 7.76
N GLU A 42 -3.93 -6.48 8.56
CA GLU A 42 -3.41 -7.73 9.13
C GLU A 42 -4.42 -8.50 10.00
N SER A 43 -5.20 -7.81 10.83
CA SER A 43 -6.18 -8.47 11.70
C SER A 43 -7.43 -8.90 10.95
N ALA A 44 -7.87 -8.11 9.96
CA ALA A 44 -8.96 -8.49 9.05
C ALA A 44 -8.58 -9.69 8.19
N MET A 45 -7.34 -9.76 7.73
CA MET A 45 -6.80 -10.92 7.02
C MET A 45 -6.84 -12.18 7.89
N ILE A 46 -6.47 -12.08 9.16
CA ILE A 46 -6.51 -13.19 10.12
C ILE A 46 -7.95 -13.65 10.34
N GLU A 47 -8.91 -12.73 10.56
CA GLU A 47 -10.34 -13.08 10.67
C GLU A 47 -10.81 -13.84 9.42
N SER A 48 -10.43 -13.38 8.22
CA SER A 48 -10.76 -14.05 6.96
C SER A 48 -10.13 -15.45 6.85
N ILE A 49 -8.88 -15.63 7.30
CA ILE A 49 -8.21 -16.94 7.30
C ILE A 49 -8.91 -17.91 8.24
N GLU A 50 -9.43 -17.43 9.37
CA GLU A 50 -10.20 -18.21 10.34
C GLU A 50 -11.63 -18.55 9.86
N GLY A 51 -12.03 -18.09 8.66
CA GLY A 51 -13.37 -18.31 8.11
C GLY A 51 -14.44 -17.36 8.64
N LYS A 52 -14.02 -16.30 9.32
CA LYS A 52 -14.90 -15.24 9.82
C LYS A 52 -15.02 -14.11 8.82
N ARG A 53 -15.94 -13.17 9.08
CA ARG A 53 -15.99 -11.91 8.33
C ARG A 53 -14.68 -11.14 8.55
N GLY A 54 -14.03 -10.69 7.48
CA GLY A 54 -12.77 -9.98 7.53
C GLY A 54 -12.91 -8.57 8.09
N LEU A 55 -13.15 -8.46 9.38
CA LEU A 55 -13.27 -7.19 10.11
C LEU A 55 -12.00 -6.93 10.90
N PRO A 56 -11.45 -5.70 10.84
CA PRO A 56 -10.33 -5.31 11.69
C PRO A 56 -10.64 -5.46 13.17
N ARG A 57 -9.63 -5.89 13.94
CA ARG A 57 -9.70 -5.98 15.39
C ARG A 57 -9.24 -4.70 16.06
N HIS A 58 -9.80 -4.40 17.23
CA HIS A 58 -9.23 -3.36 18.09
C HIS A 58 -7.85 -3.75 18.59
N ARG A 59 -6.97 -2.77 18.77
CA ARG A 59 -5.61 -2.92 19.32
C ARG A 59 -5.47 -2.08 20.59
N PRO A 60 -4.82 -2.58 21.65
CA PRO A 60 -4.35 -3.95 21.88
C PRO A 60 -5.47 -4.98 22.05
N PRO A 61 -5.22 -6.32 21.94
CA PRO A 61 -3.93 -6.95 21.71
C PRO A 61 -3.47 -6.90 20.24
N TYR A 62 -2.18 -6.84 20.01
CA TYR A 62 -1.59 -6.92 18.67
C TYR A 62 -1.53 -8.36 18.17
N VAL A 63 -1.46 -8.57 16.84
CA VAL A 63 -1.44 -9.91 16.25
C VAL A 63 -0.22 -10.74 16.68
N ALA A 64 0.90 -10.10 17.02
CA ALA A 64 2.06 -10.75 17.59
C ALA A 64 1.77 -11.39 18.97
N GLN A 65 0.77 -10.90 19.68
CA GLN A 65 0.31 -11.42 20.97
C GLN A 65 -0.85 -12.38 20.80
N LYS A 66 -1.82 -12.01 19.95
CA LYS A 66 -3.08 -12.74 19.73
C LYS A 66 -3.49 -12.66 18.26
N GLY A 67 -2.90 -13.51 17.43
CA GLY A 67 -3.17 -13.59 15.99
C GLY A 67 -4.11 -14.75 15.62
N ILE A 68 -3.67 -15.60 14.68
CA ILE A 68 -4.42 -16.73 14.14
C ILE A 68 -4.78 -17.73 15.26
N PHE A 69 -6.04 -18.12 15.34
CA PHE A 69 -6.59 -19.00 16.40
C PHE A 69 -6.16 -18.57 17.81
N ASN A 70 -6.08 -17.27 18.05
CA ASN A 70 -5.62 -16.66 19.31
C ASN A 70 -4.16 -17.02 19.71
N LYS A 71 -3.34 -17.46 18.76
CA LYS A 71 -1.92 -17.73 18.99
C LYS A 71 -1.06 -16.57 18.51
N PRO A 72 0.12 -16.34 19.10
CA PRO A 72 1.09 -15.37 18.59
C PRO A 72 1.37 -15.61 17.10
N THR A 73 1.28 -14.56 16.29
CA THR A 73 1.38 -14.68 14.84
C THR A 73 2.28 -13.59 14.27
N LEU A 74 3.29 -14.01 13.49
CA LEU A 74 4.13 -13.11 12.71
C LEU A 74 3.51 -12.90 11.32
N VAL A 75 3.31 -11.65 10.94
CA VAL A 75 2.80 -11.26 9.62
C VAL A 75 3.88 -10.51 8.87
N ASN A 76 4.17 -10.92 7.65
CA ASN A 76 5.10 -10.25 6.74
C ASN A 76 4.49 -10.14 5.36
N ASN A 77 4.85 -9.06 4.62
CA ASN A 77 4.51 -8.97 3.22
C ASN A 77 5.46 -9.82 2.35
N ILE A 78 5.06 -10.08 1.11
CA ILE A 78 5.80 -10.97 0.20
C ILE A 78 7.16 -10.38 -0.21
N GLU A 79 7.29 -9.06 -0.33
CA GLU A 79 8.57 -8.43 -0.68
C GLU A 79 9.60 -8.60 0.44
N THR A 80 9.18 -8.47 1.71
CA THR A 80 10.04 -8.80 2.86
C THR A 80 10.54 -10.23 2.79
N LEU A 81 9.64 -11.20 2.55
CA LEU A 81 10.01 -12.62 2.45
C LEU A 81 10.92 -12.89 1.25
N TYR A 82 10.73 -12.22 0.14
CA TYR A 82 11.57 -12.36 -1.05
C TYR A 82 13.05 -12.00 -0.76
N TRP A 83 13.30 -10.95 0.02
CA TRP A 83 14.64 -10.50 0.33
C TRP A 83 15.37 -11.34 1.39
N ILE A 84 14.65 -12.10 2.24
CA ILE A 84 15.26 -12.89 3.33
C ILE A 84 16.34 -13.82 2.79
N ARG A 85 16.09 -14.52 1.70
CA ARG A 85 17.08 -15.43 1.09
C ARG A 85 18.38 -14.71 0.78
N GLU A 86 18.32 -13.59 0.06
CA GLU A 86 19.53 -12.86 -0.33
C GLU A 86 20.26 -12.30 0.90
N ILE A 87 19.51 -11.84 1.91
CA ILE A 87 20.11 -11.33 3.16
C ILE A 87 20.85 -12.42 3.92
N ILE A 88 20.29 -13.63 3.97
CA ILE A 88 20.94 -14.79 4.64
C ILE A 88 22.20 -15.22 3.87
N GLU A 89 22.11 -15.35 2.54
CA GLU A 89 23.20 -15.82 1.70
C GLU A 89 24.36 -14.81 1.58
N LYS A 90 24.05 -13.52 1.48
CA LYS A 90 25.01 -12.47 1.13
C LYS A 90 25.29 -11.46 2.23
N GLY A 91 24.54 -11.52 3.32
CA GLY A 91 24.66 -10.62 4.48
C GLY A 91 23.87 -9.31 4.34
N GLY A 92 23.46 -8.79 5.50
CA GLY A 92 22.65 -7.55 5.56
C GLY A 92 23.36 -6.32 5.02
N LYS A 93 24.70 -6.22 5.17
CA LYS A 93 25.50 -5.11 4.61
C LYS A 93 25.39 -5.03 3.10
N LYS A 94 25.42 -6.17 2.40
CA LYS A 94 25.28 -6.20 0.95
C LYS A 94 23.87 -5.82 0.49
N PHE A 95 22.84 -6.19 1.24
CA PHE A 95 21.48 -5.75 0.94
C PHE A 95 21.33 -4.25 1.20
N SER A 96 21.78 -3.73 2.33
CA SER A 96 21.67 -2.31 2.68
C SER A 96 22.40 -1.40 1.69
N SER A 97 23.54 -1.85 1.11
CA SER A 97 24.29 -1.08 0.12
C SER A 97 23.58 -0.88 -1.22
N LYS A 98 22.45 -1.56 -1.46
CA LYS A 98 21.62 -1.36 -2.67
C LYS A 98 20.78 -0.08 -2.62
N GLY A 99 20.59 0.50 -1.45
CA GLY A 99 19.79 1.70 -1.24
C GLY A 99 20.60 2.99 -1.36
N THR A 100 19.96 4.10 -1.06
CA THR A 100 20.63 5.40 -0.91
C THR A 100 21.17 5.54 0.52
N LYS A 101 21.96 6.60 0.78
CA LYS A 101 22.72 6.77 2.04
C LYS A 101 21.90 6.57 3.31
N ASN A 102 20.66 7.03 3.34
CA ASN A 102 19.78 6.98 4.50
C ASN A 102 18.61 6.00 4.33
N HIS A 103 18.55 5.29 3.21
CA HIS A 103 17.44 4.43 2.82
C HIS A 103 17.99 3.08 2.33
N PRO A 104 18.27 2.14 3.25
CA PRO A 104 18.92 0.88 2.90
C PRO A 104 18.00 -0.05 2.10
N GLY A 105 18.61 -0.83 1.21
CA GLY A 105 17.94 -1.86 0.45
C GLY A 105 17.37 -1.37 -0.87
N ALA A 106 16.57 -2.22 -1.48
CA ALA A 106 15.91 -1.95 -2.76
C ALA A 106 14.43 -2.27 -2.69
N ARG A 107 13.65 -1.67 -3.59
CA ARG A 107 12.20 -1.78 -3.65
C ARG A 107 11.71 -2.03 -5.07
N SER A 108 10.56 -2.65 -5.18
CA SER A 108 9.79 -2.74 -6.42
C SER A 108 8.72 -1.66 -6.42
N TYR A 109 8.87 -0.69 -7.31
CA TYR A 109 7.90 0.39 -7.47
C TYR A 109 6.97 0.08 -8.65
N SER A 110 5.66 -0.01 -8.40
CA SER A 110 4.65 -0.15 -9.45
C SER A 110 4.27 1.25 -9.95
N VAL A 111 4.87 1.67 -11.05
CA VAL A 111 4.65 3.01 -11.62
C VAL A 111 3.57 2.96 -12.69
N SER A 112 2.58 3.82 -12.55
CA SER A 112 1.45 3.95 -13.46
C SER A 112 1.03 5.41 -13.65
N GLY A 113 -0.05 5.64 -14.42
CA GLY A 113 -0.52 6.98 -14.74
C GLY A 113 0.12 7.55 -15.99
N ARG A 114 0.52 8.82 -15.96
CA ARG A 114 0.90 9.59 -17.16
C ARG A 114 2.38 9.46 -17.54
N VAL A 115 2.94 8.25 -17.52
CA VAL A 115 4.30 7.93 -17.97
C VAL A 115 4.28 7.13 -19.27
N LYS A 116 5.35 7.19 -20.06
CA LYS A 116 5.44 6.50 -21.35
C LYS A 116 5.39 4.98 -21.20
N ASN A 117 6.15 4.43 -20.26
CA ASN A 117 6.30 3.00 -20.04
C ASN A 117 5.88 2.63 -18.60
N PRO A 118 4.57 2.52 -18.31
CA PRO A 118 4.13 2.08 -16.99
C PRO A 118 4.56 0.63 -16.73
N GLY A 119 4.87 0.32 -15.48
CA GLY A 119 5.29 -1.03 -15.11
C GLY A 119 5.94 -1.09 -13.74
N VAL A 120 6.54 -2.23 -13.44
CA VAL A 120 7.29 -2.42 -12.19
C VAL A 120 8.74 -2.02 -12.40
N VAL A 121 9.20 -1.03 -11.64
CA VAL A 121 10.57 -0.54 -11.65
C VAL A 121 11.28 -1.01 -10.38
N PHE A 122 12.35 -1.76 -10.55
CA PHE A 122 13.24 -2.12 -9.46
C PHE A 122 14.30 -1.02 -9.27
N ALA A 123 14.33 -0.42 -8.06
CA ALA A 123 15.20 0.71 -7.78
C ALA A 123 15.68 0.72 -6.31
N PRO A 124 16.74 1.46 -5.98
CA PRO A 124 17.17 1.69 -4.61
C PRO A 124 16.02 2.20 -3.72
N ALA A 125 15.97 1.76 -2.46
CA ALA A 125 15.12 2.43 -1.48
C ALA A 125 15.55 3.90 -1.36
N GLY A 126 14.57 4.81 -1.24
CA GLY A 126 14.81 6.24 -1.27
C GLY A 126 14.96 6.85 -2.67
N SER A 127 14.72 6.09 -3.73
CA SER A 127 14.55 6.69 -5.07
C SER A 127 13.41 7.70 -5.06
N THR A 128 13.54 8.74 -5.87
CA THR A 128 12.53 9.81 -5.97
C THR A 128 11.52 9.54 -7.08
N VAL A 129 10.36 10.21 -7.04
CA VAL A 129 9.40 10.05 -8.13
C VAL A 129 9.94 10.59 -9.46
N ASN A 130 10.76 11.65 -9.42
CA ASN A 130 11.40 12.19 -10.63
C ASN A 130 12.31 11.14 -11.28
N GLU A 131 13.12 10.41 -10.52
CA GLU A 131 13.93 9.31 -11.01
C GLU A 131 13.09 8.16 -11.59
N LEU A 132 11.98 7.82 -10.95
CA LEU A 132 11.07 6.77 -11.41
C LEU A 132 10.38 7.16 -12.73
N ILE A 133 9.96 8.42 -12.88
CA ILE A 133 9.42 8.94 -14.15
C ILE A 133 10.45 8.78 -15.27
N LEU A 134 11.72 9.14 -15.03
CA LEU A 134 12.79 8.97 -16.02
C LEU A 134 13.00 7.50 -16.38
N LYS A 135 13.00 6.59 -15.40
CA LYS A 135 13.11 5.14 -15.65
C LYS A 135 11.92 4.58 -16.45
N CYS A 136 10.77 5.23 -16.38
CA CYS A 136 9.59 4.92 -17.18
C CYS A 136 9.54 5.64 -18.54
N GLY A 137 10.67 6.18 -19.01
CA GLY A 137 10.76 6.84 -20.31
C GLY A 137 10.24 8.28 -20.35
N GLY A 138 9.99 8.88 -19.17
CA GLY A 138 9.45 10.22 -19.03
C GLY A 138 7.92 10.28 -19.02
N MET A 139 7.40 11.50 -19.01
CA MET A 139 5.96 11.75 -19.11
C MET A 139 5.42 11.40 -20.50
N LEU A 140 4.14 11.07 -20.58
CA LEU A 140 3.43 10.95 -21.86
C LEU A 140 3.58 12.25 -22.68
N ASP A 141 3.62 12.11 -24.00
CA ASP A 141 3.79 13.26 -24.91
C ASP A 141 2.63 14.26 -24.74
N GLY A 142 2.99 15.53 -24.59
CA GLY A 142 2.05 16.60 -24.33
C GLY A 142 1.48 16.66 -22.93
N HIS A 143 2.03 15.90 -21.96
CA HIS A 143 1.68 15.96 -20.55
C HIS A 143 2.83 16.52 -19.71
N LYS A 144 2.50 17.36 -18.73
CA LYS A 144 3.47 17.89 -17.74
C LYS A 144 3.19 17.29 -16.38
N PHE A 145 4.24 16.92 -15.67
CA PHE A 145 4.12 16.38 -14.31
C PHE A 145 3.50 17.40 -13.37
N LYS A 146 2.40 17.04 -12.69
CA LYS A 146 1.65 17.94 -11.79
C LYS A 146 1.60 17.44 -10.36
N ALA A 147 1.31 16.15 -10.17
CA ALA A 147 1.16 15.54 -8.85
C ALA A 147 1.38 14.03 -8.93
N TYR A 148 1.49 13.39 -7.78
CA TYR A 148 1.61 11.94 -7.70
C TYR A 148 1.06 11.37 -6.39
N LEU A 149 0.71 10.07 -6.42
CA LEU A 149 0.42 9.27 -5.24
C LEU A 149 1.68 8.46 -4.91
N PRO A 150 2.30 8.63 -3.73
CA PRO A 150 3.55 7.97 -3.40
C PRO A 150 3.40 6.50 -2.96
N GLY A 151 2.20 6.05 -2.63
CA GLY A 151 1.98 4.73 -2.01
C GLY A 151 0.62 4.11 -2.28
N GLY A 152 0.04 4.38 -3.45
CA GLY A 152 -1.30 3.92 -3.80
C GLY A 152 -2.40 4.80 -3.20
N ALA A 153 -3.63 4.28 -3.17
CA ALA A 153 -4.82 5.05 -2.79
C ALA A 153 -4.74 5.69 -1.41
N SER A 154 -4.12 5.01 -0.45
CA SER A 154 -3.98 5.49 0.94
C SER A 154 -2.73 6.33 1.18
N GLY A 155 -1.81 6.42 0.22
CA GLY A 155 -0.52 7.09 0.37
C GLY A 155 -0.56 8.62 0.36
N GLY A 156 -1.72 9.22 0.10
CA GLY A 156 -1.89 10.67 -0.06
C GLY A 156 -1.57 11.14 -1.48
N ILE A 157 -1.64 12.47 -1.70
CA ILE A 157 -1.33 13.12 -2.98
C ILE A 157 -0.32 14.22 -2.74
N LEU A 158 0.79 14.21 -3.47
CA LEU A 158 1.83 15.23 -3.40
C LEU A 158 1.96 15.99 -4.74
N PRO A 159 2.25 17.30 -4.70
CA PRO A 159 2.52 18.07 -5.91
C PRO A 159 3.88 17.74 -6.51
N SER A 160 4.06 18.00 -7.80
CA SER A 160 5.32 17.79 -8.52
C SER A 160 6.51 18.53 -7.91
N THR A 161 6.29 19.66 -7.23
CA THR A 161 7.32 20.40 -6.49
C THR A 161 7.95 19.60 -5.34
N LYS A 162 7.37 18.48 -4.99
CA LYS A 162 7.85 17.51 -3.99
C LYS A 162 8.36 16.22 -4.62
N GLY A 163 8.63 16.26 -5.93
CA GLY A 163 9.07 15.10 -6.71
C GLY A 163 10.44 14.55 -6.34
N ASP A 164 11.26 15.30 -5.59
CA ASP A 164 12.59 14.91 -5.13
C ASP A 164 12.62 14.36 -3.69
N ILE A 165 11.45 14.21 -3.05
CA ILE A 165 11.34 13.56 -1.74
C ILE A 165 11.66 12.07 -1.91
N PRO A 166 12.60 11.50 -1.11
CA PRO A 166 12.89 10.09 -1.13
C PRO A 166 11.67 9.24 -0.79
N LEU A 167 11.37 8.26 -1.64
CA LEU A 167 10.28 7.33 -1.46
C LEU A 167 10.71 6.17 -0.55
N ASP A 168 10.52 6.34 0.76
CA ASP A 168 10.79 5.29 1.75
C ASP A 168 9.86 5.46 2.97
N PHE A 169 9.86 4.44 3.84
CA PHE A 169 9.06 4.44 5.07
C PHE A 169 9.56 5.48 6.06
N GLY A 170 8.64 6.23 6.66
CA GLY A 170 8.98 7.35 7.54
C GLY A 170 9.53 8.55 6.79
N GLY A 171 10.38 9.33 7.44
CA GLY A 171 11.10 10.42 6.80
C GLY A 171 10.22 11.60 6.40
N GLU A 172 10.54 12.19 5.24
CA GLU A 172 9.97 13.48 4.84
C GLU A 172 8.50 13.37 4.37
N LEU A 173 8.10 12.24 3.80
CA LEU A 173 6.70 12.02 3.36
C LEU A 173 5.71 12.18 4.51
N ALA A 174 6.07 11.72 5.71
CA ALA A 174 5.21 11.80 6.89
C ALA A 174 4.88 13.23 7.31
N LYS A 175 5.76 14.21 7.02
CA LYS A 175 5.51 15.64 7.30
C LYS A 175 4.33 16.19 6.50
N TYR A 176 3.97 15.53 5.40
CA TYR A 176 2.86 15.90 4.54
C TYR A 176 1.64 14.96 4.72
N GLY A 177 1.63 14.12 5.74
CA GLY A 177 0.60 13.11 5.94
C GLY A 177 0.59 12.02 4.86
N CYS A 178 1.71 11.83 4.16
CA CYS A 178 1.86 10.87 3.07
C CYS A 178 2.80 9.73 3.47
N PHE A 179 2.66 8.58 2.81
CA PHE A 179 3.52 7.42 3.03
C PHE A 179 3.60 6.54 1.77
N VAL A 180 4.65 5.74 1.70
CA VAL A 180 4.96 4.91 0.51
C VAL A 180 4.00 3.71 0.39
N GLY A 181 3.46 3.21 1.48
CA GLY A 181 2.47 2.13 1.50
C GLY A 181 2.85 0.90 0.67
N SER A 182 2.15 0.71 -0.43
CA SER A 182 2.33 -0.43 -1.34
C SER A 182 3.41 -0.22 -2.42
N HIS A 183 4.12 0.90 -2.43
CA HIS A 183 5.02 1.32 -3.53
C HIS A 183 4.32 1.42 -4.90
N ALA A 184 2.99 1.59 -4.90
CA ALA A 184 2.23 1.89 -6.10
C ALA A 184 2.26 3.40 -6.36
N ILE A 185 3.05 3.81 -7.33
CA ILE A 185 3.26 5.21 -7.68
C ILE A 185 2.35 5.56 -8.85
N VAL A 186 1.44 6.51 -8.64
CA VAL A 186 0.53 6.97 -9.70
C VAL A 186 0.90 8.40 -10.10
N ILE A 187 1.29 8.59 -11.35
CA ILE A 187 1.74 9.88 -11.88
C ILE A 187 0.56 10.61 -12.53
N LEU A 188 0.33 11.85 -12.08
CA LEU A 188 -0.72 12.73 -12.57
C LEU A 188 -0.12 13.90 -13.34
N SER A 189 -0.83 14.37 -14.37
CA SER A 189 -0.38 15.47 -15.22
C SER A 189 -1.22 16.73 -15.05
N ASP A 190 -0.81 17.78 -15.71
CA ASP A 190 -1.53 19.06 -15.84
C ASP A 190 -2.95 18.90 -16.40
N LYS A 191 -3.21 17.83 -17.16
CA LYS A 191 -4.54 17.52 -17.73
C LYS A 191 -5.46 16.78 -16.74
N ASP A 192 -4.93 16.33 -15.59
CA ASP A 192 -5.75 15.64 -14.59
C ASP A 192 -6.35 16.62 -13.58
N SER A 193 -7.63 16.43 -13.26
CA SER A 193 -8.33 17.17 -12.20
C SER A 193 -8.04 16.52 -10.85
N LEU A 194 -7.30 17.21 -9.98
CA LEU A 194 -6.99 16.70 -8.63
C LEU A 194 -8.25 16.54 -7.77
N ALA A 195 -9.28 17.35 -8.00
CA ALA A 195 -10.57 17.20 -7.33
C ALA A 195 -11.26 15.88 -7.72
N ASP A 196 -11.22 15.52 -9.00
CA ASP A 196 -11.81 14.27 -9.47
C ASP A 196 -10.98 13.05 -9.01
N VAL A 197 -9.64 13.19 -8.93
CA VAL A 197 -8.77 12.16 -8.32
C VAL A 197 -9.14 11.97 -6.85
N ALA A 198 -9.25 13.05 -6.06
CA ALA A 198 -9.62 12.95 -4.65
C ALA A 198 -11.03 12.34 -4.48
N LEU A 199 -11.99 12.73 -5.32
CA LEU A 199 -13.33 12.15 -5.30
C LEU A 199 -13.32 10.65 -5.62
N ASN A 200 -12.52 10.24 -6.61
CA ASN A 200 -12.37 8.82 -6.98
C ASN A 200 -11.76 8.01 -5.82
N LEU A 201 -10.72 8.52 -5.17
CA LEU A 201 -10.12 7.88 -4.00
C LEU A 201 -11.11 7.74 -2.84
N MET A 202 -11.88 8.80 -2.55
CA MET A 202 -12.88 8.74 -1.50
C MET A 202 -14.04 7.78 -1.83
N ALA A 203 -14.44 7.71 -3.11
CA ALA A 203 -15.43 6.74 -3.57
C ALA A 203 -14.92 5.30 -3.40
N PHE A 204 -13.64 5.05 -3.70
CA PHE A 204 -12.98 3.78 -3.44
C PHE A 204 -13.02 3.43 -1.95
N PHE A 205 -12.60 4.34 -1.06
CA PHE A 205 -12.63 4.07 0.38
C PHE A 205 -14.05 3.86 0.93
N LYS A 206 -15.05 4.58 0.42
CA LYS A 206 -16.45 4.33 0.78
C LYS A 206 -16.88 2.91 0.38
N HIS A 207 -16.52 2.49 -0.83
CA HIS A 207 -16.86 1.15 -1.35
C HIS A 207 -16.16 0.03 -0.56
N GLU A 208 -14.89 0.22 -0.22
CA GLU A 208 -14.05 -0.77 0.46
C GLU A 208 -14.16 -0.72 2.00
N SER A 209 -14.88 0.24 2.55
CA SER A 209 -15.12 0.30 4.00
C SER A 209 -15.83 -0.97 4.48
N CYS A 210 -15.31 -1.59 5.53
CA CYS A 210 -15.98 -2.73 6.16
C CYS A 210 -17.29 -2.36 6.89
N GLY A 211 -17.52 -1.04 7.10
CA GLY A 211 -18.70 -0.49 7.76
C GLY A 211 -18.74 -0.65 9.28
N GLN A 212 -17.68 -1.21 9.91
CA GLN A 212 -17.68 -1.52 11.33
C GLN A 212 -17.71 -0.27 12.20
N CYS A 213 -16.87 0.72 11.96
CA CYS A 213 -16.79 1.93 12.78
C CYS A 213 -17.47 3.13 12.12
N THR A 214 -18.15 3.94 12.94
CA THR A 214 -18.92 5.11 12.50
C THR A 214 -18.05 6.17 11.81
N PRO A 215 -16.84 6.53 12.30
CA PRO A 215 -16.01 7.55 11.67
C PRO A 215 -15.72 7.25 10.20
N CYS A 216 -15.29 6.03 9.89
CA CYS A 216 -15.00 5.63 8.52
C CYS A 216 -16.30 5.54 7.69
N ARG A 217 -17.31 4.82 8.15
CA ARG A 217 -18.56 4.59 7.42
C ARG A 217 -19.26 5.90 7.02
N ASN A 218 -19.42 6.82 7.97
CA ASN A 218 -20.12 8.08 7.75
C ASN A 218 -19.19 9.18 7.22
N GLY A 219 -17.93 9.21 7.67
CA GLY A 219 -16.95 10.20 7.26
C GLY A 219 -16.64 10.14 5.77
N THR A 220 -16.43 8.94 5.21
CA THR A 220 -16.18 8.79 3.76
C THR A 220 -17.35 9.33 2.92
N GLU A 221 -18.59 9.07 3.33
CA GLU A 221 -19.77 9.59 2.64
C GLU A 221 -19.88 11.12 2.76
N LYS A 222 -19.65 11.66 3.94
CA LYS A 222 -19.69 13.10 4.17
C LYS A 222 -18.64 13.84 3.37
N ILE A 223 -17.39 13.34 3.33
CA ILE A 223 -16.31 13.91 2.52
C ILE A 223 -16.67 13.90 1.04
N ILE A 224 -17.20 12.78 0.51
CA ILE A 224 -17.66 12.69 -0.88
C ILE A 224 -18.67 13.78 -1.19
N ASN A 225 -19.65 14.01 -0.32
CA ASN A 225 -20.68 15.01 -0.53
C ASN A 225 -20.11 16.45 -0.54
N ILE A 226 -19.09 16.74 0.29
CA ILE A 226 -18.40 18.02 0.29
C ILE A 226 -17.59 18.22 -0.99
N ILE A 227 -16.80 17.19 -1.40
CA ILE A 227 -15.93 17.29 -2.58
C ILE A 227 -16.74 17.40 -3.88
N LYS A 228 -17.92 16.78 -3.96
CA LYS A 228 -18.82 16.90 -5.13
C LYS A 228 -19.24 18.33 -5.39
N ASN A 229 -19.35 19.17 -4.38
CA ASN A 229 -19.60 20.58 -4.54
C ASN A 229 -18.32 21.32 -4.96
N LYS A 230 -18.01 21.28 -6.27
CA LYS A 230 -16.75 21.82 -6.84
C LYS A 230 -16.60 23.35 -6.66
N SER A 231 -17.68 24.08 -6.33
CA SER A 231 -17.64 25.56 -6.24
C SER A 231 -17.08 26.07 -4.92
N LYS A 232 -17.28 25.35 -3.82
CA LYS A 232 -16.81 25.76 -2.50
C LYS A 232 -16.67 24.58 -1.56
N TRP A 233 -15.43 24.19 -1.26
CA TRP A 233 -15.15 23.20 -0.23
C TRP A 233 -15.08 23.86 1.14
N ASP A 234 -15.81 23.32 2.10
CA ASP A 234 -15.66 23.62 3.50
C ASP A 234 -14.39 22.93 4.03
N LYS A 235 -13.29 23.69 4.04
CA LYS A 235 -11.97 23.15 4.41
C LYS A 235 -11.89 22.82 5.90
N GLU A 236 -12.52 23.61 6.76
CA GLU A 236 -12.53 23.39 8.20
C GLU A 236 -13.26 22.08 8.50
N LEU A 237 -14.45 21.91 7.98
CA LEU A 237 -15.22 20.68 8.15
C LEU A 237 -14.50 19.45 7.55
N LEU A 238 -13.78 19.60 6.42
CA LEU A 238 -12.97 18.50 5.85
C LEU A 238 -11.82 18.11 6.79
N CYS A 239 -11.14 19.07 7.42
CA CYS A 239 -10.10 18.81 8.39
C CYS A 239 -10.65 18.10 9.62
N ASP A 240 -11.75 18.58 10.19
CA ASP A 240 -12.40 17.99 11.38
C ASP A 240 -12.83 16.54 11.13
N ILE A 241 -13.49 16.28 9.99
CA ILE A 241 -13.91 14.91 9.64
C ILE A 241 -12.67 14.02 9.46
N SER A 242 -11.63 14.51 8.79
CA SER A 242 -10.39 13.75 8.56
C SER A 242 -9.70 13.42 9.89
N GLU A 243 -9.63 14.35 10.83
CA GLU A 243 -9.06 14.14 12.16
C GLU A 243 -9.85 13.09 12.95
N VAL A 244 -11.18 13.19 12.95
CA VAL A 244 -12.05 12.20 13.61
C VAL A 244 -11.87 10.81 12.97
N MET A 245 -11.77 10.72 11.64
CA MET A 245 -11.54 9.46 10.96
C MET A 245 -10.18 8.87 11.32
N ALA A 246 -9.12 9.66 11.35
CA ALA A 246 -7.77 9.22 11.67
C ALA A 246 -7.65 8.72 13.13
N ASN A 247 -8.28 9.43 14.08
CA ASN A 247 -8.10 9.16 15.51
C ASN A 247 -9.11 8.16 16.08
N ALA A 248 -10.29 8.00 15.47
CA ALA A 248 -11.38 7.19 16.01
C ALA A 248 -11.81 6.02 15.13
N SER A 249 -11.15 5.78 13.99
CA SER A 249 -11.37 4.55 13.21
C SER A 249 -10.53 3.39 13.74
N ILE A 250 -11.04 2.16 13.59
CA ILE A 250 -10.39 0.94 14.14
C ILE A 250 -9.07 0.63 13.42
N CYS A 251 -9.04 0.79 12.10
CA CYS A 251 -7.87 0.40 11.29
C CYS A 251 -7.06 1.60 10.74
N GLY A 252 -7.44 2.83 11.06
CA GLY A 252 -6.79 4.06 10.57
C GLY A 252 -7.24 4.40 9.17
#